data_9cb4a084db997979c12b8404539f1f89
#
_entry.id   9cb4a084db997979c12b8404539f1f89
#
_cell.length_a   1.000
_cell.length_b   1.000
_cell.length_c   1.000
_cell.angle_alpha   90.00
_cell.angle_beta   90.00
_cell.angle_gamma   90.00
#
_symmetry.space_group_name_H-M   'P 1'
#
loop_
_entity.id
_entity.type
_entity.pdbx_description
1 polymer ?
#
loop_
_entity_poly.entity_id
_entity_poly.type
_entity_poly.pdbx_seq_one_letter_code
_entity_poly.pdbx_strand_id
1 'polypeptide(L)'
;MKIKKNKSSVSEAKTNKADVVCFEFHCGKARSVSIAGTFNDWNPEATTMFLAGAGRWIKELTLPPGHYEYQYVVDGNWINDPRAVKSTPNPYGSRNSVLLVETK
;
A
#
# COMPACT_ATOMS: atom_id res chain seq x y z
N MET A 1 -17.87 -13.77 -14.99
CA MET A 1 -17.90 -13.50 -15.41
C MET A 1 -17.86 -13.27 -15.64
N LYS A 2 -17.29 -13.23 -15.37
CA LYS A 2 -16.96 -12.83 -15.85
C LYS A 2 -16.65 -12.53 -15.52
N ILE A 3 -16.13 -12.42 -15.34
CA ILE A 3 -15.78 -12.06 -15.51
C ILE A 3 -15.37 -11.90 -15.27
N LYS A 4 -14.91 -12.00 -15.09
CA LYS A 4 -14.54 -11.82 -15.35
C LYS A 4 -14.18 -11.66 -15.06
N LYS A 5 -13.86 -11.56 -15.01
CA LYS A 5 -13.53 -11.32 -15.26
C LYS A 5 -13.36 -10.99 -15.15
N ASN A 6 -13.08 -10.90 -15.07
CA ASN A 6 -13.01 -10.52 -15.50
C ASN A 6 -13.07 -10.05 -15.55
N LYS A 7 -12.91 -10.03 -15.62
CA LYS A 7 -13.01 -9.50 -16.15
C LYS A 7 -13.48 -8.93 -16.48
N SER A 8 -13.42 -8.78 -16.57
CA SER A 8 -13.76 -8.14 -17.20
C SER A 8 -14.27 -7.61 -17.74
N SER A 9 -14.34 -7.54 -17.89
CA SER A 9 -14.71 -6.93 -18.59
C SER A 9 -15.21 -6.33 -19.06
N VAL A 10 -15.20 -6.24 -19.27
CA VAL A 10 -15.55 -5.47 -19.80
C VAL A 10 -15.92 -4.71 -20.01
N SER A 11 -15.83 -4.47 -20.13
CA SER A 11 -15.99 -3.52 -20.38
C SER A 11 -16.24 -2.79 -20.12
N GLU A 12 -16.12 -2.65 -20.14
CA GLU A 12 -16.21 -1.72 -19.89
C GLU A 12 -15.60 -0.66 -19.98
N ALA A 13 -15.43 -0.25 -20.39
CA ALA A 13 -14.87 1.01 -20.69
C ALA A 13 -14.62 1.91 -19.54
N LYS A 14 -14.12 1.41 -18.58
CA LYS A 14 -13.85 2.22 -17.43
C LYS A 14 -12.50 2.80 -17.50
N THR A 15 -12.42 4.07 -17.31
CA THR A 15 -11.16 4.76 -17.31
C THR A 15 -10.54 4.83 -15.93
N ASN A 16 -11.33 4.65 -14.89
CA ASN A 16 -10.84 4.78 -13.53
C ASN A 16 -10.77 3.44 -12.82
N LYS A 17 -10.25 2.47 -13.51
CA LYS A 17 -10.12 1.16 -12.89
C LYS A 17 -9.09 1.22 -11.78
N ALA A 18 -9.46 0.64 -10.64
CA ALA A 18 -8.52 0.50 -9.55
C ALA A 18 -7.54 -0.62 -9.85
N ASP A 19 -6.35 -0.49 -9.34
CA ASP A 19 -5.33 -1.51 -9.42
C ASP A 19 -5.17 -2.20 -8.09
N VAL A 20 -4.77 -3.46 -8.14
CA VAL A 20 -4.37 -4.19 -6.95
C VAL A 20 -2.89 -3.90 -6.73
N VAL A 21 -2.58 -3.32 -5.59
CA VAL A 21 -1.22 -2.96 -5.22
C VAL A 21 -0.80 -3.87 -4.08
N CYS A 22 0.33 -4.53 -4.23
CA CYS A 22 0.84 -5.42 -3.20
C CYS A 22 1.95 -4.71 -2.43
N PHE A 23 1.74 -4.54 -1.12
CA PHE A 23 2.75 -3.99 -0.23
C PHE A 23 3.46 -5.14 0.46
N GLU A 24 4.76 -5.04 0.57
CA GLU A 24 5.56 -6.09 1.18
C GLU A 24 6.65 -5.48 2.04
N PHE A 25 6.77 -5.95 3.26
CA PHE A 25 7.75 -5.46 4.21
C PHE A 25 8.38 -6.67 4.91
N HIS A 26 9.69 -6.63 5.08
CA HIS A 26 10.43 -7.75 5.67
C HIS A 26 10.97 -7.35 7.04
N CYS A 27 10.53 -8.06 8.06
CA CYS A 27 11.05 -7.89 9.42
C CYS A 27 10.74 -9.13 10.23
N GLY A 28 11.76 -9.89 10.53
CA GLY A 28 11.56 -11.16 11.23
C GLY A 28 11.22 -11.01 12.70
N LYS A 29 11.46 -9.83 13.28
CA LYS A 29 11.22 -9.63 14.69
C LYS A 29 9.95 -8.85 14.99
N ALA A 30 9.25 -8.37 13.98
CA ALA A 30 8.06 -7.57 14.20
C ALA A 30 6.91 -8.43 14.71
N ARG A 31 6.12 -7.85 15.60
CA ARG A 31 4.89 -8.48 16.06
C ARG A 31 3.69 -8.01 15.26
N SER A 32 3.75 -6.78 14.78
CA SER A 32 2.66 -6.23 13.99
C SER A 32 3.24 -5.26 12.99
N VAL A 33 2.66 -5.25 11.80
CA VAL A 33 3.01 -4.30 10.74
C VAL A 33 1.71 -3.82 10.13
N SER A 34 1.59 -2.52 9.96
CA SER A 34 0.46 -1.93 9.27
C SER A 34 0.94 -0.85 8.33
N ILE A 35 0.03 -0.32 7.52
CA ILE A 35 0.35 0.75 6.57
C ILE A 35 -0.53 1.94 6.91
N ALA A 36 0.07 3.11 7.02
CA ALA A 36 -0.69 4.34 7.18
C ALA A 36 -0.33 5.26 6.02
N GLY A 37 -1.33 5.83 5.40
CA GLY A 37 -1.10 6.69 4.26
C GLY A 37 -2.32 7.50 3.90
N THR A 38 -2.19 8.21 2.79
CA THR A 38 -3.27 9.08 2.32
C THR A 38 -4.53 8.30 1.97
N PHE A 39 -4.40 7.00 1.70
CA PHE A 39 -5.55 6.15 1.36
C PHE A 39 -6.35 5.70 2.58
N ASN A 40 -5.88 5.95 3.80
CA ASN A 40 -6.63 5.57 5.01
C ASN A 40 -6.54 6.66 6.08
N ASP A 41 -6.34 7.90 5.67
CA ASP A 41 -6.26 9.06 6.57
C ASP A 41 -5.17 8.91 7.62
N TRP A 42 -4.09 8.24 7.23
CA TRP A 42 -2.92 8.04 8.10
C TRP A 42 -3.25 7.31 9.38
N ASN A 43 -4.27 6.47 9.34
CA ASN A 43 -4.69 5.69 10.51
C ASN A 43 -3.85 4.41 10.60
N PRO A 44 -2.99 4.29 11.61
CA PRO A 44 -2.12 3.11 11.71
C PRO A 44 -2.86 1.83 12.08
N GLU A 45 -4.14 1.92 12.39
CA GLU A 45 -4.92 0.74 12.75
C GLU A 45 -5.87 0.29 11.65
N ALA A 46 -5.95 1.03 10.55
CA ALA A 46 -6.95 0.75 9.52
C ALA A 46 -6.51 -0.35 8.55
N THR A 47 -5.21 -0.53 8.35
CA THR A 47 -4.72 -1.43 7.31
C THR A 47 -3.58 -2.28 7.87
N THR A 48 -3.94 -3.43 8.43
CA THR A 48 -2.99 -4.35 9.03
C THR A 48 -2.45 -5.29 7.97
N MET A 49 -1.15 -5.56 8.03
CA MET A 49 -0.51 -6.51 7.12
C MET A 49 -0.54 -7.92 7.70
N PHE A 50 -0.38 -8.90 6.84
CA PHE A 50 -0.36 -10.30 7.21
C PHE A 50 1.05 -10.84 7.17
N LEU A 51 1.41 -11.63 8.18
CA LEU A 51 2.68 -12.33 8.18
C LEU A 51 2.55 -13.59 7.30
N ALA A 52 3.29 -13.60 6.21
CA ALA A 52 3.22 -14.69 5.23
C ALA A 52 4.37 -15.69 5.41
N GLY A 53 5.01 -15.66 6.58
CA GLY A 53 6.11 -16.57 6.89
C GLY A 53 7.46 -15.93 6.67
N ALA A 54 8.48 -16.42 7.40
CA ALA A 54 9.86 -15.97 7.24
C ALA A 54 10.03 -14.44 7.37
N GLY A 55 9.22 -13.80 8.21
CA GLY A 55 9.32 -12.36 8.41
C GLY A 55 8.81 -11.52 7.25
N ARG A 56 8.07 -12.10 6.34
CA ARG A 56 7.56 -11.42 5.17
C ARG A 56 6.11 -10.99 5.43
N TRP A 57 5.89 -9.70 5.48
CA TRP A 57 4.57 -9.11 5.75
C TRP A 57 4.00 -8.59 4.43
N ILE A 58 2.75 -8.92 4.15
CA ILE A 58 2.11 -8.56 2.89
C ILE A 58 0.72 -7.98 3.13
N LYS A 59 0.31 -7.15 2.18
CA LYS A 59 -1.06 -6.63 2.14
C LYS A 59 -1.37 -6.17 0.73
N GLU A 60 -2.52 -6.56 0.23
CA GLU A 60 -3.01 -6.08 -1.05
C GLU A 60 -4.08 -5.04 -0.83
N LEU A 61 -3.98 -3.93 -1.55
CA LEU A 61 -4.98 -2.89 -1.54
C LEU A 61 -5.40 -2.60 -2.96
N THR A 62 -6.68 -2.35 -3.15
CA THR A 62 -7.19 -1.94 -4.46
C THR A 62 -7.32 -0.43 -4.44
N LEU A 63 -6.50 0.26 -5.24
CA LEU A 63 -6.41 1.72 -5.22
C LEU A 63 -6.68 2.30 -6.60
N PRO A 64 -7.51 3.34 -6.68
CA PRO A 64 -7.69 4.07 -7.93
C PRO A 64 -6.39 4.71 -8.39
N PRO A 65 -6.29 5.09 -9.66
CA PRO A 65 -5.13 5.83 -10.13
C PRO A 65 -4.91 7.10 -9.34
N GLY A 66 -3.67 7.42 -9.07
CA GLY A 66 -3.33 8.62 -8.32
C GLY A 66 -1.99 8.48 -7.62
N HIS A 67 -1.63 9.55 -6.92
CA HIS A 67 -0.44 9.59 -6.09
C HIS A 67 -0.85 9.32 -4.66
N TYR A 68 -0.07 8.48 -3.98
CA TYR A 68 -0.32 8.17 -2.58
C TYR A 68 0.98 8.29 -1.80
N GLU A 69 0.88 8.74 -0.57
CA GLU A 69 2.02 8.77 0.35
C GLU A 69 1.71 7.85 1.52
N TYR A 70 2.73 7.18 2.00
CA TYR A 70 2.51 6.20 3.06
C TYR A 70 3.78 5.93 3.85
N GLN A 71 3.61 5.30 5.01
CA GLN A 71 4.70 4.71 5.79
C GLN A 71 4.19 3.39 6.34
N TYR A 72 5.13 2.52 6.67
CA TYR A 72 4.81 1.33 7.46
C TYR A 72 4.85 1.70 8.93
N VAL A 73 4.01 1.04 9.72
CA VAL A 73 4.02 1.18 11.18
C VAL A 73 4.36 -0.19 11.74
N VAL A 74 5.56 -0.32 12.27
CA VAL A 74 6.12 -1.59 12.72
C VAL A 74 6.22 -1.54 14.22
N ASP A 75 5.39 -2.32 14.91
CA ASP A 75 5.35 -2.32 16.38
C ASP A 75 5.23 -0.90 16.93
N GLY A 76 4.39 -0.09 16.28
CA GLY A 76 4.17 1.29 16.69
C GLY A 76 5.16 2.31 16.17
N ASN A 77 6.19 1.88 15.46
CA ASN A 77 7.21 2.79 14.92
C ASN A 77 6.96 3.06 13.44
N TRP A 78 6.98 4.33 13.07
CA TRP A 78 6.73 4.75 11.69
C TRP A 78 8.01 4.67 10.90
N ILE A 79 7.98 3.92 9.80
CA ILE A 79 9.17 3.62 9.03
C ILE A 79 8.86 3.83 7.56
N ASN A 80 9.76 4.54 6.85
CA ASN A 80 9.68 4.62 5.39
C ASN A 80 9.82 3.23 4.78
N ASP A 81 9.20 3.06 3.63
CA ASP A 81 9.36 1.84 2.87
C ASP A 81 10.77 1.82 2.28
N PRO A 82 11.63 0.89 2.69
CA PRO A 82 12.99 0.84 2.17
C PRO A 82 13.06 0.46 0.69
N ARG A 83 11.96 -0.03 0.14
CA ARG A 83 11.89 -0.43 -1.26
C ARG A 83 11.22 0.61 -2.14
N ALA A 84 10.78 1.73 -1.57
CA ALA A 84 10.12 2.78 -2.36
C ALA A 84 11.14 3.48 -3.23
N VAL A 85 10.79 3.68 -4.49
CA VAL A 85 11.65 4.38 -5.44
C VAL A 85 11.69 5.87 -5.14
N LYS A 86 10.57 6.41 -4.66
CA LYS A 86 10.45 7.85 -4.40
C LYS A 86 9.97 8.09 -3.00
N SER A 87 10.41 9.20 -2.43
CA SER A 87 9.93 9.66 -1.14
C SER A 87 9.87 11.18 -1.14
N THR A 88 9.12 11.73 -0.20
CA THR A 88 8.95 13.17 -0.08
C THR A 88 9.06 13.56 1.39
N PRO A 89 9.64 14.72 1.71
CA PRO A 89 9.71 15.16 3.11
C PRO A 89 8.32 15.36 3.70
N ASN A 90 8.19 15.09 4.99
CA ASN A 90 6.95 15.38 5.69
C ASN A 90 7.22 16.42 6.78
N PRO A 91 6.15 17.00 7.37
CA PRO A 91 6.33 18.09 8.34
C PRO A 91 6.90 17.65 9.69
N TYR A 92 7.15 16.37 9.87
CA TYR A 92 7.60 15.85 11.16
C TYR A 92 9.10 15.50 11.16
N GLY A 93 9.83 15.95 10.14
CA GLY A 93 11.27 15.70 10.08
C GLY A 93 11.65 14.36 9.51
N SER A 94 10.71 13.68 8.88
CA SER A 94 10.92 12.37 8.27
C SER A 94 10.51 12.45 6.80
N ARG A 95 10.33 11.32 6.17
CA ARG A 95 9.91 11.28 4.76
C ARG A 95 8.80 10.26 4.60
N ASN A 96 7.91 10.54 3.66
CA ASN A 96 6.87 9.59 3.27
C ASN A 96 7.30 8.89 1.99
N SER A 97 6.96 7.62 1.89
CA SER A 97 7.17 6.88 0.64
C SER A 97 6.06 7.26 -0.33
N VAL A 98 6.40 7.32 -1.62
CA VAL A 98 5.44 7.73 -2.65
C VAL A 98 5.13 6.56 -3.55
N LEU A 99 3.84 6.34 -3.76
CA LEU A 99 3.33 5.32 -4.66
C LEU A 99 2.51 5.99 -5.75
N LEU A 100 2.83 5.65 -6.99
CA LEU A 100 2.06 6.11 -8.14
C LEU A 100 1.27 4.94 -8.71
N VAL A 101 -0.06 5.07 -8.73
CA VAL A 101 -0.93 4.11 -9.40
C VAL A 101 -1.36 4.77 -10.71
N GLU A 102 -0.99 4.18 -11.81
CA GLU A 102 -1.20 4.80 -13.11
C GLU A 102 -2.50 4.36 -13.73
N THR A 103 -3.08 5.24 -14.53
CA THR A 103 -4.27 4.92 -15.30
C THR A 103 -3.93 3.90 -16.38
N LYS A 104 -4.80 2.93 -16.56
CA LYS A 104 -4.60 1.87 -17.57
C LYS A 104 -5.39 2.10 -18.81
#